data_dd2c4acf0d5bd42982a2c2c046b804d7
#
_entry.id   dd2c4acf0d5bd42982a2c2c046b804d7
#
_cell.length_a   1.000
_cell.length_b   1.000
_cell.length_c   1.000
_cell.angle_alpha   90.00
_cell.angle_beta   90.00
_cell.angle_gamma   90.00
#
_symmetry.space_group_name_H-M   'P 1'
#
loop_
_entity.id
_entity.type
_entity.pdbx_description
1 polymer ?
#
loop_
_entity_poly.entity_id
_entity_poly.type
_entity_poly.pdbx_seq_one_letter_code
_entity_poly.pdbx_strand_id
1 'polypeptide(L)'
;TGEETVLAARSVLVAAGTQPNTILARERPGVYELDGKYFRAINEHAEPVSPDTFSKPSETYVLISDDEDSPGISFFGDLHPSFKGNVVSAMASAKRGYPVITRVLSNRAPNAVDRESLLTHMNDSLRPVVHEVVRLTPKIIEIIVHAPRAARMFQPGQFYRLQNYEALAPRSGDTTLAMEGL
;
A
#
# COMPACT_ATOMS: atom_id res chain seq x y z
N THR A 1 38.21 16.01 -2.34
CA THR A 1 38.37 17.45 -2.46
C THR A 1 37.70 18.08 -1.25
N GLY A 2 38.51 18.53 -0.28
CA GLY A 2 37.99 18.98 1.00
C GLY A 2 37.96 20.51 1.14
N GLU A 3 37.52 21.24 0.12
CA GLU A 3 37.32 22.66 0.21
C GLU A 3 35.94 22.97 0.83
N GLU A 4 35.96 23.56 2.02
CA GLU A 4 34.75 23.97 2.72
C GLU A 4 34.42 25.42 2.33
N THR A 5 33.15 25.64 1.94
CA THR A 5 32.61 26.97 1.65
C THR A 5 31.51 27.31 2.64
N VAL A 6 31.65 28.47 3.27
CA VAL A 6 30.63 28.99 4.18
C VAL A 6 29.64 29.85 3.39
N LEU A 7 28.35 29.44 3.42
CA LEU A 7 27.27 30.19 2.82
C LEU A 7 26.44 30.88 3.91
N ALA A 8 26.23 32.18 3.77
CA ALA A 8 25.34 32.92 4.65
C ALA A 8 23.88 32.56 4.32
N ALA A 9 23.22 31.84 5.21
CA ALA A 9 21.82 31.42 5.04
C ALA A 9 21.00 31.73 6.30
N ARG A 10 19.79 32.25 6.11
CA ARG A 10 18.82 32.45 7.20
C ARG A 10 18.11 31.13 7.56
N SER A 11 17.94 30.27 6.60
CA SER A 11 17.29 28.97 6.77
C SER A 11 17.98 27.94 5.90
N VAL A 12 18.11 26.71 6.42
CA VAL A 12 18.64 25.58 5.68
C VAL A 12 17.55 24.51 5.62
N LEU A 13 17.15 24.12 4.41
CA LEU A 13 16.22 23.02 4.19
C LEU A 13 17.02 21.77 3.77
N VAL A 14 16.99 20.77 4.63
CA VAL A 14 17.66 19.50 4.37
C VAL A 14 16.72 18.59 3.57
N ALA A 15 17.07 18.33 2.30
CA ALA A 15 16.35 17.45 1.39
C ALA A 15 17.29 16.38 0.81
N ALA A 16 18.01 15.69 1.68
CA ALA A 16 19.12 14.79 1.35
C ALA A 16 18.64 13.37 0.96
N GLY A 17 17.61 13.28 0.17
CA GLY A 17 17.04 12.01 -0.32
C GLY A 17 15.93 11.45 0.55
N THR A 18 15.40 10.29 0.15
CA THR A 18 14.32 9.56 0.81
C THR A 18 14.84 8.38 1.62
N GLN A 19 14.10 7.99 2.65
CA GLN A 19 14.31 6.75 3.37
C GLN A 19 13.18 5.76 3.02
N PRO A 20 13.46 4.47 2.85
CA PRO A 20 12.41 3.49 2.62
C PRO A 20 11.50 3.38 3.85
N ASN A 21 10.19 3.35 3.62
CA ASN A 21 9.23 3.15 4.69
C ASN A 21 9.12 1.65 5.01
N THR A 22 9.84 1.22 6.02
CA THR A 22 9.86 -0.17 6.49
C THR A 22 9.14 -0.35 7.83
N ILE A 23 8.16 0.50 8.11
CA ILE A 23 7.40 0.47 9.37
C ILE A 23 6.76 -0.90 9.66
N LEU A 24 6.34 -1.62 8.62
CA LEU A 24 5.74 -2.95 8.73
C LEU A 24 6.64 -3.95 9.45
N ALA A 25 7.96 -3.84 9.32
CA ALA A 25 8.89 -4.71 10.04
C ALA A 25 8.84 -4.49 11.56
N ARG A 26 8.48 -3.27 12.00
CA ARG A 26 8.28 -2.95 13.42
C ARG A 26 6.88 -3.32 13.91
N GLU A 27 5.87 -3.16 13.06
CA GLU A 27 4.48 -3.47 13.40
C GLU A 27 4.21 -4.98 13.46
N ARG A 28 4.97 -5.76 12.69
CA ARG A 28 4.86 -7.23 12.64
C ARG A 28 6.23 -7.89 12.77
N PRO A 29 6.82 -7.88 13.96
CA PRO A 29 8.12 -8.52 14.22
C PRO A 29 8.08 -10.02 13.88
N GLY A 30 9.10 -10.49 13.17
CA GLY A 30 9.22 -11.89 12.77
C GLY A 30 8.47 -12.25 11.47
N VAL A 31 7.64 -11.34 10.92
CA VAL A 31 6.97 -11.53 9.62
C VAL A 31 7.77 -10.88 8.50
N TYR A 32 8.30 -9.67 8.76
CA TYR A 32 9.10 -8.93 7.80
C TYR A 32 10.49 -8.71 8.36
N GLU A 33 11.48 -9.26 7.68
CA GLU A 33 12.87 -9.06 8.05
C GLU A 33 13.50 -7.91 7.25
N LEU A 34 14.50 -7.28 7.83
CA LEU A 34 15.26 -6.22 7.20
C LEU A 34 16.67 -6.69 6.87
N ASP A 35 17.17 -6.23 5.72
CA ASP A 35 18.57 -6.21 5.35
C ASP A 35 19.04 -4.76 5.27
N GLY A 36 19.76 -4.33 6.30
CA GLY A 36 20.07 -2.92 6.53
C GLY A 36 18.81 -2.07 6.73
N LYS A 37 18.55 -1.14 5.81
CA LYS A 37 17.37 -0.27 5.85
C LYS A 37 16.23 -0.69 4.92
N TYR A 38 16.39 -1.76 4.17
CA TYR A 38 15.40 -2.29 3.24
C TYR A 38 14.80 -3.59 3.76
N PHE A 39 13.67 -3.98 3.21
CA PHE A 39 13.16 -5.33 3.43
C PHE A 39 14.12 -6.34 2.84
N ARG A 40 14.31 -7.46 3.57
CA ARG A 40 15.07 -8.60 3.04
C ARG A 40 14.32 -9.21 1.86
N ALA A 41 14.99 -9.32 0.73
CA ALA A 41 14.44 -9.97 -0.45
C ALA A 41 14.64 -11.48 -0.40
N ILE A 42 13.73 -12.20 -1.03
CA ILE A 42 13.84 -13.63 -1.32
C ILE A 42 13.74 -13.89 -2.84
N ASN A 43 14.28 -15.02 -3.28
CA ASN A 43 14.06 -15.53 -4.63
C ASN A 43 12.73 -16.32 -4.72
N GLU A 44 12.47 -16.91 -5.89
CA GLU A 44 11.26 -17.70 -6.16
C GLU A 44 11.23 -19.06 -5.44
N HIS A 45 12.31 -19.41 -4.71
CA HIS A 45 12.43 -20.60 -3.85
C HIS A 45 12.40 -20.26 -2.36
N ALA A 46 11.96 -19.06 -2.02
CA ALA A 46 11.93 -18.53 -0.65
C ALA A 46 13.31 -18.44 0.04
N GLU A 47 14.40 -18.44 -0.73
CA GLU A 47 15.76 -18.31 -0.20
C GLU A 47 16.13 -16.81 -0.11
N PRO A 48 16.76 -16.36 0.99
CA PRO A 48 17.24 -14.99 1.14
C PRO A 48 18.25 -14.61 0.06
N VAL A 49 18.07 -13.42 -0.53
CA VAL A 49 18.97 -12.86 -1.55
C VAL A 49 19.26 -11.39 -1.27
N SER A 50 20.38 -10.91 -1.77
CA SER A 50 20.76 -9.50 -1.67
C SER A 50 20.66 -8.85 -3.06
N PRO A 51 19.62 -8.03 -3.32
CA PRO A 51 19.48 -7.34 -4.59
C PRO A 51 20.62 -6.35 -4.84
N ASP A 52 21.01 -6.22 -6.10
CA ASP A 52 21.94 -5.17 -6.52
C ASP A 52 21.45 -3.77 -6.08
N THR A 53 22.36 -2.88 -5.71
CA THR A 53 22.01 -1.52 -5.25
C THR A 53 22.03 -0.47 -6.35
N PHE A 54 22.17 -0.86 -7.60
CA PHE A 54 22.21 0.03 -8.78
C PHE A 54 20.97 -0.19 -9.68
N SER A 55 20.62 0.83 -10.45
CA SER A 55 19.33 0.95 -11.16
C SER A 55 19.11 -0.02 -12.33
N LYS A 56 20.07 -0.82 -12.70
CA LYS A 56 19.95 -1.84 -13.75
C LYS A 56 20.50 -3.16 -13.23
N PRO A 57 19.81 -3.79 -12.26
CA PRO A 57 20.25 -5.04 -11.69
C PRO A 57 20.27 -6.14 -12.77
N SER A 58 21.21 -7.08 -12.65
CA SER A 58 21.28 -8.27 -13.52
C SER A 58 20.05 -9.14 -13.33
N GLU A 59 19.65 -9.32 -12.07
CA GLU A 59 18.44 -10.03 -11.65
C GLU A 59 17.55 -9.15 -10.79
N THR A 60 16.25 -9.43 -10.81
CA THR A 60 15.25 -8.63 -10.11
C THR A 60 14.57 -9.49 -9.05
N TYR A 61 14.82 -9.19 -7.78
CA TYR A 61 14.27 -9.89 -6.63
C TYR A 61 13.26 -9.00 -5.91
N VAL A 62 11.99 -9.16 -6.19
CA VAL A 62 10.93 -8.29 -5.67
C VAL A 62 10.06 -8.94 -4.59
N LEU A 63 10.38 -10.15 -4.17
CA LEU A 63 9.62 -10.86 -3.16
C LEU A 63 10.17 -10.57 -1.76
N ILE A 64 9.27 -10.44 -0.78
CA ILE A 64 9.57 -10.37 0.66
C ILE A 64 9.13 -11.67 1.32
N SER A 65 7.97 -12.21 0.93
CA SER A 65 7.51 -13.51 1.35
C SER A 65 6.74 -14.19 0.22
N ASP A 66 6.85 -15.50 0.13
CA ASP A 66 6.11 -16.36 -0.79
C ASP A 66 5.85 -17.69 -0.06
N ASP A 67 5.01 -17.65 0.96
CA ASP A 67 4.56 -18.82 1.69
C ASP A 67 3.33 -19.41 1.01
N GLU A 68 3.25 -20.73 0.87
CA GLU A 68 2.12 -21.43 0.22
C GLU A 68 0.80 -21.17 0.96
N ASP A 69 0.85 -21.03 2.28
CA ASP A 69 -0.33 -20.84 3.14
C ASP A 69 -0.69 -19.36 3.37
N SER A 70 0.11 -18.42 2.86
CA SER A 70 -0.12 -16.98 3.03
C SER A 70 -0.05 -16.21 1.71
N PRO A 71 -0.67 -15.00 1.65
CA PRO A 71 -0.50 -14.15 0.49
C PRO A 71 0.97 -13.79 0.27
N GLY A 72 1.48 -14.02 -0.93
CA GLY A 72 2.81 -13.57 -1.32
C GLY A 72 2.92 -12.05 -1.25
N ILE A 73 4.05 -11.54 -0.77
CA ILE A 73 4.30 -10.12 -0.59
C ILE A 73 5.50 -9.71 -1.43
N SER A 74 5.34 -8.62 -2.16
CA SER A 74 6.38 -8.05 -3.01
C SER A 74 6.57 -6.56 -2.74
N PHE A 75 7.74 -6.03 -3.08
CA PHE A 75 8.09 -4.63 -2.86
C PHE A 75 8.70 -3.99 -4.12
N PHE A 76 8.37 -2.72 -4.33
CA PHE A 76 8.69 -1.96 -5.53
C PHE A 76 9.06 -0.51 -5.21
N GLY A 77 9.54 0.22 -6.19
CA GLY A 77 9.84 1.64 -6.10
C GLY A 77 11.00 1.93 -5.15
N ASP A 78 10.90 3.03 -4.42
CA ASP A 78 11.93 3.47 -3.48
C ASP A 78 12.12 2.55 -2.26
N LEU A 79 11.18 1.64 -2.03
CA LEU A 79 11.31 0.56 -1.05
C LEU A 79 12.33 -0.50 -1.47
N HIS A 80 12.67 -0.56 -2.77
CA HIS A 80 13.56 -1.58 -3.30
C HIS A 80 14.98 -1.02 -3.51
N PRO A 81 16.03 -1.68 -3.01
CA PRO A 81 17.40 -1.16 -3.07
C PRO A 81 17.92 -0.88 -4.49
N SER A 82 17.48 -1.65 -5.49
CA SER A 82 17.89 -1.48 -6.89
C SER A 82 17.17 -0.32 -7.61
N PHE A 83 16.04 0.16 -7.08
CA PHE A 83 15.18 1.12 -7.80
C PHE A 83 14.98 2.44 -7.07
N LYS A 84 15.69 2.63 -5.97
CA LYS A 84 15.67 3.85 -5.15
C LYS A 84 16.25 5.06 -5.89
N GLY A 85 15.85 6.24 -5.44
CA GLY A 85 16.56 7.51 -5.70
C GLY A 85 16.01 8.36 -6.83
N ASN A 86 15.14 7.84 -7.69
CA ASN A 86 14.42 8.65 -8.67
C ASN A 86 13.15 7.96 -9.18
N VAL A 87 12.20 8.79 -9.65
CA VAL A 87 10.88 8.34 -10.11
C VAL A 87 10.95 7.36 -11.28
N VAL A 88 11.88 7.56 -12.21
CA VAL A 88 12.02 6.70 -13.39
C VAL A 88 12.45 5.29 -12.99
N SER A 89 13.42 5.18 -12.08
CA SER A 89 13.83 3.88 -11.53
C SER A 89 12.69 3.22 -10.74
N ALA A 90 11.98 3.99 -9.92
CA ALA A 90 10.83 3.50 -9.18
C ALA A 90 9.74 2.94 -10.11
N MET A 91 9.42 3.64 -11.19
CA MET A 91 8.47 3.16 -12.21
C MET A 91 9.01 1.91 -12.95
N ALA A 92 10.31 1.88 -13.25
CA ALA A 92 10.92 0.72 -13.91
C ALA A 92 10.88 -0.55 -13.05
N SER A 93 10.78 -0.42 -11.72
CA SER A 93 10.66 -1.56 -10.82
C SER A 93 9.43 -2.42 -11.13
N ALA A 94 8.29 -1.80 -11.41
CA ALA A 94 7.07 -2.50 -11.80
C ALA A 94 7.27 -3.31 -13.10
N LYS A 95 7.87 -2.68 -14.12
CA LYS A 95 8.15 -3.33 -15.41
C LYS A 95 9.12 -4.51 -15.27
N ARG A 96 10.09 -4.42 -14.38
CA ARG A 96 11.08 -5.49 -14.16
C ARG A 96 10.59 -6.56 -13.21
N GLY A 97 9.76 -6.20 -12.24
CA GLY A 97 9.28 -7.13 -11.22
C GLY A 97 8.05 -7.94 -11.60
N TYR A 98 7.16 -7.42 -12.49
CA TYR A 98 5.97 -8.18 -12.85
C TYR A 98 6.26 -9.58 -13.44
N PRO A 99 7.33 -9.83 -14.20
CA PRO A 99 7.61 -11.17 -14.68
C PRO A 99 7.90 -12.18 -13.56
N VAL A 100 8.54 -11.71 -12.47
CA VAL A 100 8.78 -12.53 -11.27
C VAL A 100 7.45 -12.94 -10.66
N ILE A 101 6.55 -11.97 -10.44
CA ILE A 101 5.21 -12.23 -9.90
C ILE A 101 4.42 -13.18 -10.80
N THR A 102 4.51 -13.01 -12.13
CA THR A 102 3.83 -13.88 -13.08
C THR A 102 4.32 -15.32 -12.98
N ARG A 103 5.64 -15.54 -12.83
CA ARG A 103 6.20 -16.89 -12.65
C ARG A 103 5.72 -17.53 -11.36
N VAL A 104 5.78 -16.79 -10.24
CA VAL A 104 5.30 -17.26 -8.94
C VAL A 104 3.82 -17.66 -9.03
N LEU A 105 2.99 -16.79 -9.60
CA LEU A 105 1.55 -17.06 -9.74
C LEU A 105 1.26 -18.23 -10.70
N SER A 106 2.07 -18.44 -11.73
CA SER A 106 1.88 -19.56 -12.67
C SER A 106 2.19 -20.92 -12.05
N ASN A 107 2.98 -20.96 -10.98
CA ASN A 107 3.27 -22.16 -10.21
C ASN A 107 2.19 -22.51 -9.18
N ARG A 108 1.27 -21.56 -8.89
CA ARG A 108 0.16 -21.79 -7.96
C ARG A 108 -1.04 -22.40 -8.68
N ALA A 109 -1.79 -23.23 -7.98
CA ALA A 109 -3.04 -23.78 -8.51
C ALA A 109 -4.02 -22.61 -8.84
N PRO A 110 -4.62 -22.62 -10.04
CA PRO A 110 -5.58 -21.58 -10.41
C PRO A 110 -6.77 -21.61 -9.44
N ASN A 111 -7.17 -20.42 -8.96
CA ASN A 111 -8.38 -20.31 -8.19
C ASN A 111 -9.58 -20.55 -9.12
N ALA A 112 -10.44 -21.51 -8.76
CA ALA A 112 -11.63 -21.88 -9.54
C ALA A 112 -12.77 -20.84 -9.46
N VAL A 113 -12.58 -19.74 -8.77
CA VAL A 113 -13.59 -18.66 -8.67
C VAL A 113 -13.70 -17.94 -10.01
N ASP A 114 -14.90 -17.92 -10.59
CA ASP A 114 -15.15 -17.15 -11.80
C ASP A 114 -15.07 -15.64 -11.52
N ARG A 115 -14.86 -14.84 -12.59
CA ARG A 115 -14.67 -13.41 -12.48
C ARG A 115 -15.85 -12.69 -11.82
N GLU A 116 -17.08 -13.09 -12.13
CA GLU A 116 -18.27 -12.42 -11.63
C GLU A 116 -18.45 -12.65 -10.13
N SER A 117 -18.26 -13.88 -9.69
CA SER A 117 -18.25 -14.24 -8.27
C SER A 117 -17.15 -13.51 -7.51
N LEU A 118 -15.94 -13.39 -8.08
CA LEU A 118 -14.86 -12.62 -7.49
C LEU A 118 -15.20 -11.14 -7.34
N LEU A 119 -15.72 -10.51 -8.39
CA LEU A 119 -16.10 -9.09 -8.36
C LEU A 119 -17.24 -8.84 -7.36
N THR A 120 -18.22 -9.72 -7.29
CA THR A 120 -19.31 -9.65 -6.32
C THR A 120 -18.77 -9.73 -4.90
N HIS A 121 -17.92 -10.71 -4.62
CA HIS A 121 -17.30 -10.86 -3.31
C HIS A 121 -16.41 -9.67 -2.93
N MET A 122 -15.64 -9.13 -3.86
CA MET A 122 -14.83 -7.94 -3.62
C MET A 122 -15.68 -6.70 -3.33
N ASN A 123 -16.75 -6.47 -4.10
CA ASN A 123 -17.66 -5.36 -3.87
C ASN A 123 -18.33 -5.47 -2.49
N ASP A 124 -18.85 -6.64 -2.15
CA ASP A 124 -19.50 -6.88 -0.86
C ASP A 124 -18.52 -6.69 0.32
N SER A 125 -17.29 -7.16 0.16
CA SER A 125 -16.28 -7.10 1.23
C SER A 125 -15.62 -5.72 1.39
N LEU A 126 -15.40 -4.99 0.30
CA LEU A 126 -14.54 -3.80 0.26
C LEU A 126 -15.33 -2.49 0.08
N ARG A 127 -16.56 -2.54 -0.43
CA ARG A 127 -17.39 -1.37 -0.68
C ARG A 127 -18.40 -1.17 0.44
N PRO A 128 -18.20 -0.18 1.32
CA PRO A 128 -19.22 0.16 2.32
C PRO A 128 -20.49 0.68 1.63
N VAL A 129 -21.64 0.19 2.08
CA VAL A 129 -22.94 0.60 1.56
C VAL A 129 -23.82 1.05 2.72
N VAL A 130 -24.44 2.22 2.62
CA VAL A 130 -25.42 2.68 3.60
C VAL A 130 -26.63 1.77 3.50
N HIS A 131 -26.95 1.08 4.60
CA HIS A 131 -28.10 0.19 4.72
C HIS A 131 -29.34 0.97 5.16
N GLU A 132 -29.19 1.82 6.18
CA GLU A 132 -30.28 2.59 6.75
C GLU A 132 -29.78 3.93 7.29
N VAL A 133 -30.65 4.94 7.25
CA VAL A 133 -30.43 6.25 7.85
C VAL A 133 -31.61 6.58 8.75
N VAL A 134 -31.38 6.60 10.06
CA VAL A 134 -32.42 6.87 11.07
C VAL A 134 -32.20 8.25 11.68
N ARG A 135 -33.20 9.10 11.61
CA ARG A 135 -33.15 10.41 12.27
C ARG A 135 -33.70 10.28 13.70
N LEU A 136 -32.81 10.17 14.66
CA LEU A 136 -33.18 10.02 16.09
C LEU A 136 -33.72 11.32 16.67
N THR A 137 -33.14 12.47 16.28
CA THR A 137 -33.62 13.81 16.64
C THR A 137 -33.40 14.76 15.46
N PRO A 138 -33.87 16.03 15.52
CA PRO A 138 -33.61 16.99 14.45
C PRO A 138 -32.12 17.22 14.15
N LYS A 139 -31.22 16.90 15.11
CA LYS A 139 -29.77 17.14 15.00
C LYS A 139 -28.91 15.86 15.09
N ILE A 140 -29.51 14.69 15.35
CA ILE A 140 -28.79 13.43 15.49
C ILE A 140 -29.31 12.45 14.47
N ILE A 141 -28.39 11.93 13.67
CA ILE A 141 -28.67 10.93 12.64
C ILE A 141 -27.83 9.69 12.94
N GLU A 142 -28.47 8.54 12.95
CA GLU A 142 -27.82 7.23 12.95
C GLU A 142 -27.70 6.75 11.52
N ILE A 143 -26.50 6.30 11.14
CA ILE A 143 -26.23 5.74 9.81
C ILE A 143 -25.75 4.31 10.00
N ILE A 144 -26.54 3.35 9.51
CA ILE A 144 -26.19 1.94 9.52
C ILE A 144 -25.52 1.61 8.20
N VAL A 145 -24.30 1.12 8.28
CA VAL A 145 -23.45 0.84 7.10
C VAL A 145 -23.12 -0.64 7.04
N HIS A 146 -23.39 -1.27 5.91
CA HIS A 146 -22.89 -2.61 5.61
C HIS A 146 -21.42 -2.50 5.19
N ALA A 147 -20.51 -2.92 6.06
CA ALA A 147 -19.06 -2.89 5.85
C ALA A 147 -18.41 -4.08 6.58
N PRO A 148 -18.58 -5.32 6.08
CA PRO A 148 -18.26 -6.53 6.84
C PRO A 148 -16.79 -6.66 7.21
N ARG A 149 -15.88 -6.20 6.37
CA ARG A 149 -14.44 -6.21 6.66
C ARG A 149 -14.08 -5.22 7.77
N ALA A 150 -14.58 -3.98 7.69
CA ALA A 150 -14.37 -2.97 8.71
C ALA A 150 -14.95 -3.41 10.06
N ALA A 151 -16.18 -3.95 10.05
CA ALA A 151 -16.84 -4.44 11.26
C ALA A 151 -16.04 -5.56 11.95
N ARG A 152 -15.48 -6.51 11.19
CA ARG A 152 -14.66 -7.59 11.75
C ARG A 152 -13.33 -7.10 12.34
N MET A 153 -12.78 -6.00 11.84
CA MET A 153 -11.51 -5.44 12.29
C MET A 153 -11.66 -4.39 13.40
N PHE A 154 -12.90 -4.04 13.75
CA PHE A 154 -13.18 -3.02 14.77
C PHE A 154 -12.73 -3.47 16.16
N GLN A 155 -12.07 -2.59 16.88
CA GLN A 155 -11.64 -2.78 18.24
C GLN A 155 -12.29 -1.74 19.17
N PRO A 156 -12.62 -2.08 20.41
CA PRO A 156 -13.14 -1.10 21.37
C PRO A 156 -12.25 0.13 21.48
N GLY A 157 -12.87 1.31 21.48
CA GLY A 157 -12.16 2.59 21.53
C GLY A 157 -11.77 3.19 20.16
N GLN A 158 -12.00 2.46 19.08
CA GLN A 158 -11.86 3.00 17.73
C GLN A 158 -13.11 3.75 17.29
N PHE A 159 -12.96 4.56 16.26
CA PHE A 159 -14.07 5.23 15.56
C PHE A 159 -13.79 5.24 14.05
N TYR A 160 -14.84 5.35 13.25
CA TYR A 160 -14.73 5.46 11.81
C TYR A 160 -14.92 6.89 11.36
N ARG A 161 -14.10 7.29 10.39
CA ARG A 161 -14.34 8.50 9.61
C ARG A 161 -15.12 8.12 8.36
N LEU A 162 -16.35 8.63 8.21
CA LEU A 162 -17.10 8.51 6.97
C LEU A 162 -16.70 9.63 6.03
N GLN A 163 -16.39 9.30 4.80
CA GLN A 163 -16.06 10.27 3.77
C GLN A 163 -16.77 9.89 2.47
N ASN A 164 -17.40 10.87 1.85
CA ASN A 164 -18.03 10.71 0.56
C ASN A 164 -17.01 10.99 -0.56
N TYR A 165 -17.16 10.34 -1.72
CA TYR A 165 -16.42 10.72 -2.91
C TYR A 165 -17.03 11.95 -3.54
N GLU A 166 -16.22 12.97 -3.83
CA GLU A 166 -16.68 14.23 -4.43
C GLU A 166 -17.45 14.01 -5.73
N ALA A 167 -17.00 13.09 -6.60
CA ALA A 167 -17.68 12.75 -7.85
C ALA A 167 -19.09 12.17 -7.66
N LEU A 168 -19.41 11.65 -6.47
CA LEU A 168 -20.70 11.06 -6.13
C LEU A 168 -21.46 11.91 -5.09
N ALA A 169 -20.90 13.05 -4.70
CA ALA A 169 -21.54 13.92 -3.70
C ALA A 169 -22.83 14.53 -4.27
N PRO A 170 -23.91 14.57 -3.47
CA PRO A 170 -25.13 15.19 -3.91
C PRO A 170 -24.94 16.69 -4.14
N ARG A 171 -25.71 17.26 -5.04
CA ARG A 171 -25.73 18.68 -5.32
C ARG A 171 -26.97 19.35 -4.72
N SER A 172 -26.81 20.54 -4.20
CA SER A 172 -27.90 21.42 -3.81
C SER A 172 -27.76 22.73 -4.61
N GLY A 173 -28.58 22.87 -5.66
CA GLY A 173 -28.38 23.90 -6.67
C GLY A 173 -27.04 23.74 -7.40
N ASP A 174 -26.21 24.76 -7.42
CA ASP A 174 -24.87 24.73 -8.04
C ASP A 174 -23.77 24.28 -7.06
N THR A 175 -24.12 24.02 -5.80
CA THR A 175 -23.15 23.61 -4.76
C THR A 175 -23.05 22.10 -4.63
N THR A 176 -21.87 21.57 -4.76
CA THR A 176 -21.57 20.17 -4.43
C THR A 176 -21.41 20.03 -2.92
N LEU A 177 -22.15 19.12 -2.30
CA LEU A 177 -22.08 18.83 -0.88
C LEU A 177 -20.92 17.86 -0.60
N ALA A 178 -19.72 18.20 -1.04
CA ALA A 178 -18.52 17.45 -0.75
C ALA A 178 -18.12 17.68 0.71
N MET A 179 -17.75 16.61 1.41
CA MET A 179 -17.06 16.75 2.67
C MET A 179 -15.61 17.10 2.38
N GLU A 180 -15.20 18.32 2.73
CA GLU A 180 -13.78 18.65 2.70
C GLU A 180 -13.00 17.74 3.63
N GLY A 181 -11.92 17.17 3.10
CA GLY A 181 -10.98 16.43 3.93
C GLY A 181 -10.28 17.39 4.90
N LEU A 182 -10.43 17.13 6.17
CA LEU A 182 -9.62 17.77 7.21
C LEU A 182 -8.23 17.14 7.21
#